data_4247b24c734c4b97448834f3ef3250dd
#
_entry.id   4247b24c734c4b97448834f3ef3250dd
#
_cell.length_a   1.000
_cell.length_b   1.000
_cell.length_c   1.000
_cell.angle_alpha   90.00
_cell.angle_beta   90.00
_cell.angle_gamma   90.00
#
_symmetry.space_group_name_H-M   'P 1'
#
loop_
_entity.id
_entity.type
_entity.pdbx_description
1 polymer ?
#
loop_
_entity_poly.entity_id
_entity_poly.type
_entity_poly.pdbx_seq_one_letter_code
_entity_poly.pdbx_strand_id
1 'polypeptide(L)'
;SAEIVRGARADAPLNYKGRHYQVWAYKPAWATAAAPQIWIAANKPQMMAMATKIADGVMLGDMTLPRLGECLERFHAGVAAAGRSNAGVCVSSLIAWHVKTDARASVAEARSQLALRGMLEDWYVDSFLDPDECRLVKSKLPAFFKAYKNRSPEIEGVSAAILDKLVEHLTLSGDESSVDRHIERLRGFAAAGLSDVALKLHGDQAHAVRLIGERVAPAL
;
A
#
# COMPACT_ATOMS: atom_id res chain seq x y z
N SER A 1 -8.42 -10.91 18.18
CA SER A 1 -8.96 -9.54 18.02
C SER A 1 -9.98 -9.42 16.90
N ALA A 2 -9.79 -10.06 15.72
CA ALA A 2 -10.78 -10.02 14.62
C ALA A 2 -12.17 -10.53 15.06
N GLU A 3 -12.22 -11.61 15.84
CA GLU A 3 -13.45 -12.15 16.39
C GLU A 3 -14.17 -11.17 17.32
N ILE A 4 -13.43 -10.40 18.12
CA ILE A 4 -13.98 -9.34 18.98
C ILE A 4 -14.59 -8.24 18.12
N VAL A 5 -13.87 -7.78 17.08
CA VAL A 5 -14.36 -6.72 16.20
C VAL A 5 -15.63 -7.16 15.45
N ARG A 6 -15.63 -8.38 14.90
CA ARG A 6 -16.83 -8.93 14.23
C ARG A 6 -18.00 -9.17 15.16
N GLY A 7 -17.73 -9.55 16.42
CA GLY A 7 -18.75 -9.78 17.41
C GLY A 7 -19.31 -8.53 18.08
N ALA A 8 -18.65 -7.39 17.93
CA ALA A 8 -19.07 -6.11 18.53
C ALA A 8 -20.20 -5.47 17.70
N ARG A 9 -21.43 -5.98 17.87
CA ARG A 9 -22.63 -5.60 17.10
C ARG A 9 -23.66 -4.92 17.99
N ALA A 10 -24.62 -4.23 17.37
CA ALA A 10 -25.66 -3.51 18.08
C ALA A 10 -26.76 -4.42 18.67
N ASP A 11 -26.96 -5.60 18.09
CA ASP A 11 -28.05 -6.52 18.42
C ASP A 11 -27.88 -7.26 19.76
N ALA A 12 -26.64 -7.57 20.15
CA ALA A 12 -26.37 -8.27 21.40
C ALA A 12 -25.04 -7.86 22.05
N PRO A 13 -24.93 -7.94 23.39
CA PRO A 13 -23.65 -7.79 24.07
C PRO A 13 -22.69 -8.91 23.71
N LEU A 14 -21.45 -8.58 23.42
CA LEU A 14 -20.38 -9.53 23.15
C LEU A 14 -19.79 -10.08 24.45
N ASN A 15 -19.76 -11.40 24.56
CA ASN A 15 -18.96 -12.12 25.54
C ASN A 15 -17.91 -12.94 24.78
N TYR A 16 -16.64 -12.68 25.04
CA TYR A 16 -15.52 -13.35 24.37
C TYR A 16 -14.43 -13.73 25.37
N LYS A 17 -14.03 -14.98 25.37
CA LYS A 17 -12.93 -15.49 26.19
C LYS A 17 -11.88 -16.11 25.29
N GLY A 18 -10.88 -15.31 24.90
CA GLY A 18 -9.73 -15.76 24.13
C GLY A 18 -8.48 -15.96 24.99
N ARG A 19 -7.41 -16.44 24.35
CA ARG A 19 -6.12 -16.67 25.03
C ARG A 19 -5.49 -15.41 25.57
N HIS A 20 -5.58 -14.29 24.86
CA HIS A 20 -4.90 -13.01 25.19
C HIS A 20 -5.87 -11.88 25.53
N TYR A 21 -7.10 -11.97 25.05
CA TYR A 21 -8.12 -10.95 25.26
C TYR A 21 -9.40 -11.59 25.77
N GLN A 22 -10.04 -10.91 26.70
CA GLN A 22 -11.35 -11.28 27.23
C GLN A 22 -12.24 -10.04 27.22
N VAL A 23 -13.50 -10.22 26.85
CA VAL A 23 -14.50 -9.15 26.79
C VAL A 23 -15.81 -9.69 27.38
N TRP A 24 -16.41 -8.91 28.28
CA TRP A 24 -17.65 -9.28 28.95
C TRP A 24 -18.70 -8.20 28.76
N ALA A 25 -19.88 -8.60 28.32
CA ALA A 25 -21.05 -7.75 28.13
C ALA A 25 -20.75 -6.44 27.34
N TYR A 26 -19.81 -6.50 26.40
CA TYR A 26 -19.41 -5.35 25.63
C TYR A 26 -20.40 -5.04 24.51
N LYS A 27 -21.03 -3.89 24.61
CA LYS A 27 -22.00 -3.39 23.60
C LYS A 27 -21.65 -1.95 23.27
N PRO A 28 -20.86 -1.68 22.21
CA PRO A 28 -20.49 -0.32 21.85
C PRO A 28 -21.72 0.44 21.31
N ALA A 29 -21.91 1.67 21.79
CA ALA A 29 -23.04 2.52 21.41
C ALA A 29 -23.03 2.90 19.90
N TRP A 30 -21.86 2.85 19.26
CA TRP A 30 -21.65 3.18 17.84
C TRP A 30 -21.81 1.96 16.91
N ALA A 31 -21.95 0.75 17.45
CA ALA A 31 -22.02 -0.44 16.60
C ALA A 31 -23.32 -0.49 15.78
N THR A 32 -23.20 -1.06 14.60
CA THR A 32 -24.33 -1.37 13.72
C THR A 32 -24.74 -2.85 13.85
N ALA A 33 -25.89 -3.20 13.31
CA ALA A 33 -26.34 -4.60 13.29
C ALA A 33 -25.43 -5.48 12.40
N ALA A 34 -24.88 -4.94 11.32
CA ALA A 34 -23.94 -5.63 10.46
C ALA A 34 -22.54 -5.65 11.07
N ALA A 35 -21.86 -6.79 10.99
CA ALA A 35 -20.46 -6.89 11.36
C ALA A 35 -19.58 -6.02 10.41
N PRO A 36 -18.58 -5.29 10.92
CA PRO A 36 -17.68 -4.55 10.07
C PRO A 36 -16.77 -5.48 9.26
N GLN A 37 -16.36 -5.04 8.09
CA GLN A 37 -15.31 -5.71 7.33
C GLN A 37 -13.97 -5.59 8.07
N ILE A 38 -13.18 -6.64 7.99
CA ILE A 38 -11.82 -6.67 8.55
C ILE A 38 -10.82 -6.55 7.42
N TRP A 39 -10.15 -5.42 7.36
CA TRP A 39 -9.05 -5.20 6.43
C TRP A 39 -7.71 -5.30 7.16
N ILE A 40 -6.75 -6.00 6.56
CA ILE A 40 -5.43 -6.24 7.14
C ILE A 40 -4.35 -5.71 6.19
N ALA A 41 -3.50 -4.82 6.70
CA ALA A 41 -2.29 -4.43 6.00
C ALA A 41 -1.27 -5.58 6.04
N ALA A 42 -0.95 -6.16 4.89
CA ALA A 42 -0.10 -7.35 4.82
C ALA A 42 0.70 -7.38 3.52
N ASN A 43 2.00 -7.16 3.62
CA ASN A 43 2.90 -7.20 2.46
C ASN A 43 3.82 -8.43 2.45
N LYS A 44 4.05 -9.05 3.61
CA LYS A 44 5.00 -10.15 3.76
C LYS A 44 4.29 -11.48 3.96
N PRO A 45 4.92 -12.61 3.60
CA PRO A 45 4.30 -13.93 3.56
C PRO A 45 3.56 -14.34 4.84
N GLN A 46 4.11 -14.06 6.02
CA GLN A 46 3.48 -14.44 7.29
C GLN A 46 2.19 -13.67 7.56
N MET A 47 2.19 -12.34 7.34
CA MET A 47 0.99 -11.52 7.52
C MET A 47 -0.06 -11.85 6.45
N MET A 48 0.38 -12.11 5.20
CA MET A 48 -0.51 -12.56 4.14
C MET A 48 -1.17 -13.90 4.49
N ALA A 49 -0.41 -14.88 4.97
CA ALA A 49 -0.93 -16.17 5.39
C ALA A 49 -1.92 -16.07 6.57
N MET A 50 -1.77 -15.08 7.45
CA MET A 50 -2.75 -14.79 8.48
C MET A 50 -3.99 -14.11 7.87
N ALA A 51 -3.82 -13.13 7.00
CA ALA A 51 -4.92 -12.39 6.38
C ALA A 51 -5.84 -13.31 5.57
N THR A 52 -5.29 -14.30 4.85
CA THR A 52 -6.08 -15.26 4.06
C THR A 52 -7.11 -16.03 4.88
N LYS A 53 -6.87 -16.19 6.19
CA LYS A 53 -7.77 -16.94 7.08
C LYS A 53 -8.93 -16.12 7.61
N ILE A 54 -8.75 -14.80 7.77
CA ILE A 54 -9.67 -14.00 8.58
C ILE A 54 -10.07 -12.65 7.95
N ALA A 55 -9.35 -12.14 6.95
CA ALA A 55 -9.63 -10.83 6.40
C ALA A 55 -10.72 -10.87 5.32
N ASP A 56 -11.52 -9.82 5.25
CA ASP A 56 -12.46 -9.54 4.15
C ASP A 56 -11.77 -8.75 3.04
N GLY A 57 -10.68 -8.05 3.38
CA GLY A 57 -9.80 -7.39 2.44
C GLY A 57 -8.36 -7.33 2.95
N VAL A 58 -7.42 -7.21 2.03
CA VAL A 58 -6.01 -6.99 2.34
C VAL A 58 -5.54 -5.71 1.67
N MET A 59 -4.78 -4.90 2.40
CA MET A 59 -4.12 -3.72 1.86
C MET A 59 -2.63 -3.99 1.74
N LEU A 60 -2.13 -3.98 0.52
CA LEU A 60 -0.73 -4.02 0.19
C LEU A 60 -0.19 -2.58 0.22
N GLY A 61 0.97 -2.33 0.81
CA GLY A 61 1.60 -1.01 0.79
C GLY A 61 2.76 -0.99 -0.18
N ASP A 62 2.87 0.07 -0.96
CA ASP A 62 4.00 0.32 -1.87
C ASP A 62 4.33 -0.86 -2.82
N MET A 63 3.31 -1.62 -3.23
CA MET A 63 3.50 -2.78 -4.11
C MET A 63 3.86 -2.32 -5.52
N THR A 64 4.90 -2.93 -6.06
CA THR A 64 5.32 -2.67 -7.44
C THR A 64 4.56 -3.57 -8.42
N LEU A 65 4.34 -3.10 -9.64
CA LEU A 65 3.65 -3.89 -10.65
C LEU A 65 4.36 -5.24 -10.95
N PRO A 66 5.70 -5.30 -11.07
CA PRO A 66 6.39 -6.58 -11.24
C PRO A 66 6.21 -7.58 -10.08
N ARG A 67 6.06 -7.09 -8.84
CA ARG A 67 5.87 -7.95 -7.65
C ARG A 67 4.42 -8.38 -7.43
N LEU A 68 3.47 -7.63 -7.96
CA LEU A 68 2.05 -7.80 -7.65
C LEU A 68 1.53 -9.19 -8.01
N GLY A 69 1.88 -9.71 -9.19
CA GLY A 69 1.42 -11.04 -9.64
C GLY A 69 1.73 -12.13 -8.61
N GLU A 70 2.99 -12.23 -8.18
CA GLU A 70 3.42 -13.18 -7.15
C GLU A 70 2.65 -13.01 -5.83
N CYS A 71 2.40 -11.76 -5.43
CA CYS A 71 1.64 -11.48 -4.20
C CYS A 71 0.19 -11.97 -4.30
N LEU A 72 -0.47 -11.69 -5.42
CA LEU A 72 -1.86 -12.09 -5.65
C LEU A 72 -2.01 -13.61 -5.76
N GLU A 73 -1.13 -14.28 -6.49
CA GLU A 73 -1.13 -15.75 -6.57
C GLU A 73 -1.01 -16.38 -5.19
N ARG A 74 -0.04 -15.94 -4.39
CA ARG A 74 0.14 -16.42 -3.01
C ARG A 74 -1.07 -16.15 -2.12
N PHE A 75 -1.66 -14.97 -2.25
CA PHE A 75 -2.82 -14.59 -1.46
C PHE A 75 -4.03 -15.45 -1.82
N HIS A 76 -4.35 -15.58 -3.10
CA HIS A 76 -5.48 -16.36 -3.57
C HIS A 76 -5.34 -17.87 -3.25
N ALA A 77 -4.13 -18.42 -3.43
CA ALA A 77 -3.84 -19.79 -3.02
C ALA A 77 -4.03 -19.99 -1.50
N GLY A 78 -3.62 -19.02 -0.69
CA GLY A 78 -3.82 -19.05 0.76
C GLY A 78 -5.29 -18.96 1.18
N VAL A 79 -6.10 -18.15 0.49
CA VAL A 79 -7.56 -18.06 0.71
C VAL A 79 -8.22 -19.42 0.41
N ALA A 80 -7.89 -20.03 -0.72
CA ALA A 80 -8.40 -21.34 -1.11
C ALA A 80 -7.97 -22.44 -0.12
N ALA A 81 -6.69 -22.46 0.29
CA ALA A 81 -6.17 -23.38 1.30
C ALA A 81 -6.84 -23.23 2.68
N ALA A 82 -7.36 -22.04 2.99
CA ALA A 82 -8.16 -21.78 4.20
C ALA A 82 -9.62 -22.20 4.04
N GLY A 83 -10.02 -22.84 2.94
CA GLY A 83 -11.40 -23.26 2.65
C GLY A 83 -12.35 -22.08 2.38
N ARG A 84 -11.82 -20.93 1.98
CA ARG A 84 -12.59 -19.71 1.69
C ARG A 84 -12.69 -19.48 0.19
N SER A 85 -13.73 -18.77 -0.24
CA SER A 85 -13.86 -18.30 -1.62
C SER A 85 -13.04 -17.04 -1.83
N ASN A 86 -12.37 -16.94 -2.98
CA ASN A 86 -11.74 -15.70 -3.43
C ASN A 86 -12.78 -14.64 -3.86
N ALA A 87 -14.00 -15.05 -4.18
CA ALA A 87 -15.09 -14.13 -4.46
C ALA A 87 -15.44 -13.30 -3.23
N GLY A 88 -15.37 -11.99 -3.35
CA GLY A 88 -15.65 -11.06 -2.26
C GLY A 88 -14.48 -10.76 -1.31
N VAL A 89 -13.29 -11.30 -1.56
CA VAL A 89 -12.08 -10.85 -0.87
C VAL A 89 -11.40 -9.77 -1.72
N CYS A 90 -11.36 -8.55 -1.19
CA CYS A 90 -10.75 -7.42 -1.88
C CYS A 90 -9.24 -7.36 -1.64
N VAL A 91 -8.48 -7.02 -2.67
CA VAL A 91 -7.06 -6.71 -2.55
C VAL A 91 -6.83 -5.28 -3.04
N SER A 92 -6.38 -4.43 -2.13
CA SER A 92 -6.06 -3.03 -2.40
C SER A 92 -4.56 -2.79 -2.30
N SER A 93 -4.06 -1.76 -2.98
CA SER A 93 -2.69 -1.28 -2.76
C SER A 93 -2.68 0.21 -2.43
N LEU A 94 -1.89 0.58 -1.41
CA LEU A 94 -1.61 1.98 -1.09
C LEU A 94 -0.42 2.44 -1.92
N ILE A 95 -0.62 3.44 -2.79
CA ILE A 95 0.39 4.00 -3.68
C ILE A 95 0.57 5.48 -3.39
N ALA A 96 1.81 5.97 -3.33
CA ALA A 96 2.09 7.37 -3.10
C ALA A 96 1.85 8.21 -4.36
N TRP A 97 1.03 9.24 -4.23
CA TRP A 97 0.74 10.23 -5.26
C TRP A 97 1.45 11.55 -4.96
N HIS A 98 2.39 11.92 -5.82
CA HIS A 98 3.19 13.13 -5.71
C HIS A 98 2.99 14.09 -6.90
N VAL A 99 2.05 13.83 -7.82
CA VAL A 99 1.84 14.69 -8.99
C VAL A 99 1.49 16.11 -8.56
N LYS A 100 2.20 17.09 -9.15
CA LYS A 100 2.10 18.53 -8.89
C LYS A 100 2.04 19.30 -10.20
N THR A 101 1.93 20.62 -10.13
CA THR A 101 2.09 21.50 -11.30
C THR A 101 3.55 21.59 -11.77
N ASP A 102 4.51 21.38 -10.86
CA ASP A 102 5.96 21.38 -11.15
C ASP A 102 6.54 19.97 -10.97
N ALA A 103 7.00 19.38 -12.08
CA ALA A 103 7.60 18.06 -12.10
C ALA A 103 8.84 17.94 -11.20
N ARG A 104 9.68 18.99 -11.14
CA ARG A 104 10.90 18.97 -10.31
C ARG A 104 10.54 18.94 -8.82
N ALA A 105 9.59 19.76 -8.41
CA ALA A 105 9.10 19.78 -7.03
C ALA A 105 8.44 18.45 -6.64
N SER A 106 7.72 17.82 -7.57
CA SER A 106 7.13 16.50 -7.38
C SER A 106 8.19 15.43 -7.14
N VAL A 107 9.16 15.31 -8.04
CA VAL A 107 10.25 14.31 -7.93
C VAL A 107 11.12 14.58 -6.69
N ALA A 108 11.40 15.83 -6.37
CA ALA A 108 12.16 16.19 -5.17
C ALA A 108 11.44 15.74 -3.89
N GLU A 109 10.11 15.97 -3.80
CA GLU A 109 9.32 15.49 -2.67
C GLU A 109 9.28 13.95 -2.62
N ALA A 110 9.03 13.28 -3.75
CA ALA A 110 9.03 11.83 -3.84
C ALA A 110 10.36 11.22 -3.35
N ARG A 111 11.49 11.74 -3.82
CA ARG A 111 12.83 11.32 -3.37
C ARG A 111 13.02 11.49 -1.86
N SER A 112 12.60 12.62 -1.30
CA SER A 112 12.71 12.87 0.15
C SER A 112 11.92 11.89 1.01
N GLN A 113 10.94 11.18 0.42
CA GLN A 113 10.07 10.26 1.14
C GLN A 113 10.31 8.77 0.85
N LEU A 114 11.33 8.45 0.06
CA LEU A 114 11.65 7.08 -0.32
C LEU A 114 11.86 6.14 0.88
N ALA A 115 12.45 6.63 1.99
CA ALA A 115 12.61 5.84 3.21
C ALA A 115 11.30 5.20 3.72
N LEU A 116 10.16 5.82 3.42
CA LEU A 116 8.84 5.33 3.85
C LEU A 116 8.23 4.31 2.88
N ARG A 117 8.83 4.09 1.71
CA ARG A 117 8.33 3.17 0.70
C ARG A 117 8.80 1.76 1.01
N GLY A 118 7.96 0.98 1.70
CA GLY A 118 8.29 -0.38 2.13
C GLY A 118 9.58 -0.47 2.95
N MET A 119 10.07 0.64 3.54
CA MET A 119 11.37 0.75 4.22
C MET A 119 12.54 0.35 3.31
N LEU A 120 12.35 0.40 1.99
CA LEU A 120 13.31 -0.01 0.96
C LEU A 120 13.89 -1.42 1.21
N GLU A 121 13.08 -2.31 1.79
CA GLU A 121 13.47 -3.71 1.97
C GLU A 121 13.57 -4.44 0.63
N ASP A 122 14.42 -5.44 0.57
CA ASP A 122 14.70 -6.24 -0.65
C ASP A 122 13.40 -6.68 -1.34
N TRP A 123 12.41 -7.14 -0.58
CA TRP A 123 11.08 -7.55 -1.08
C TRP A 123 10.40 -6.53 -2.01
N TYR A 124 10.62 -5.23 -1.80
CA TYR A 124 10.01 -4.18 -2.62
C TYR A 124 10.88 -3.78 -3.80
N VAL A 125 12.20 -3.82 -3.64
CA VAL A 125 13.12 -3.22 -4.61
C VAL A 125 13.81 -4.23 -5.53
N ASP A 126 13.93 -5.51 -5.15
CA ASP A 126 14.60 -6.54 -5.93
C ASP A 126 13.84 -6.94 -7.22
N SER A 127 12.61 -6.47 -7.39
CA SER A 127 11.84 -6.67 -8.62
C SER A 127 12.22 -5.73 -9.77
N PHE A 128 13.02 -4.68 -9.48
CA PHE A 128 13.43 -3.67 -10.48
C PHE A 128 14.85 -3.11 -10.27
N LEU A 129 15.48 -3.37 -9.16
CA LEU A 129 16.91 -3.09 -8.93
C LEU A 129 17.73 -4.37 -9.08
N ASP A 130 18.95 -4.23 -9.56
CA ASP A 130 19.90 -5.36 -9.56
C ASP A 130 20.44 -5.65 -8.13
N PRO A 131 21.11 -6.81 -7.93
CA PRO A 131 21.59 -7.19 -6.59
C PRO A 131 22.60 -6.22 -5.97
N ASP A 132 23.42 -5.53 -6.77
CA ASP A 132 24.39 -4.54 -6.27
C ASP A 132 23.68 -3.24 -5.86
N GLU A 133 22.72 -2.79 -6.65
CA GLU A 133 21.86 -1.66 -6.33
C GLU A 133 21.05 -1.93 -5.05
N CYS A 134 20.47 -3.12 -4.88
CA CYS A 134 19.76 -3.52 -3.66
C CYS A 134 20.69 -3.44 -2.43
N ARG A 135 21.89 -4.00 -2.53
CA ARG A 135 22.89 -3.95 -1.44
C ARG A 135 23.27 -2.50 -1.11
N LEU A 136 23.47 -1.67 -2.13
CA LEU A 136 23.76 -0.24 -1.94
C LEU A 136 22.62 0.47 -1.22
N VAL A 137 21.38 0.37 -1.71
CA VAL A 137 20.20 0.99 -1.12
C VAL A 137 20.05 0.58 0.34
N LYS A 138 20.18 -0.71 0.65
CA LYS A 138 20.12 -1.22 2.01
C LYS A 138 21.23 -0.65 2.91
N SER A 139 22.45 -0.56 2.43
CA SER A 139 23.58 0.02 3.17
C SER A 139 23.41 1.51 3.44
N LYS A 140 22.65 2.22 2.58
CA LYS A 140 22.39 3.66 2.66
C LYS A 140 21.07 4.01 3.33
N LEU A 141 20.36 3.07 3.91
CA LEU A 141 19.09 3.32 4.59
C LEU A 141 19.15 4.47 5.62
N PRO A 142 20.21 4.65 6.43
CA PRO A 142 20.34 5.82 7.30
C PRO A 142 20.36 7.16 6.53
N ALA A 143 20.96 7.21 5.33
CA ALA A 143 20.97 8.41 4.49
C ALA A 143 19.56 8.73 3.95
N PHE A 144 18.78 7.71 3.57
CA PHE A 144 17.36 7.90 3.20
C PHE A 144 16.54 8.46 4.36
N PHE A 145 16.72 7.97 5.60
CA PHE A 145 16.03 8.53 6.77
C PHE A 145 16.49 9.95 7.10
N LYS A 146 17.79 10.26 6.93
CA LYS A 146 18.30 11.63 7.06
C LYS A 146 17.64 12.57 6.04
N ALA A 147 17.56 12.13 4.79
CA ALA A 147 16.88 12.86 3.71
C ALA A 147 15.39 13.09 4.04
N TYR A 148 14.69 12.07 4.50
CA TYR A 148 13.30 12.18 4.95
C TYR A 148 13.12 13.21 6.07
N LYS A 149 13.94 13.14 7.11
CA LYS A 149 13.90 14.07 8.25
C LYS A 149 14.15 15.52 7.81
N ASN A 150 15.08 15.72 6.89
CA ASN A 150 15.49 17.04 6.41
C ASN A 150 14.66 17.53 5.20
N ARG A 151 13.73 16.71 4.71
CA ARG A 151 12.97 16.96 3.46
C ARG A 151 13.88 17.21 2.27
N SER A 152 15.03 16.54 2.21
CA SER A 152 16.01 16.67 1.15
C SER A 152 15.75 15.67 0.02
N PRO A 153 15.79 16.08 -1.25
CA PRO A 153 15.76 15.17 -2.39
C PRO A 153 17.10 14.45 -2.64
N GLU A 154 18.15 14.90 -1.97
CA GLU A 154 19.51 14.37 -2.11
C GLU A 154 19.76 13.31 -1.05
N ILE A 155 20.19 12.12 -1.48
CA ILE A 155 20.54 11.01 -0.63
C ILE A 155 22.02 10.69 -0.82
N GLU A 156 22.80 10.94 0.21
CA GLU A 156 24.26 10.83 0.21
C GLU A 156 24.72 9.42 -0.19
N GLY A 157 25.53 9.33 -1.24
CA GLY A 157 26.13 8.08 -1.72
C GLY A 157 25.18 7.18 -2.51
N VAL A 158 24.03 7.73 -2.99
CA VAL A 158 23.12 7.05 -3.92
C VAL A 158 23.07 7.85 -5.23
N SER A 159 23.26 7.19 -6.35
CA SER A 159 23.25 7.84 -7.67
C SER A 159 21.85 8.31 -8.07
N ALA A 160 21.79 9.34 -8.91
CA ALA A 160 20.51 9.82 -9.45
C ALA A 160 19.76 8.72 -10.20
N ALA A 161 20.46 7.86 -10.93
CA ALA A 161 19.85 6.74 -11.67
C ALA A 161 19.11 5.76 -10.77
N ILE A 162 19.67 5.40 -9.61
CA ILE A 162 19.01 4.54 -8.63
C ILE A 162 17.81 5.27 -8.01
N LEU A 163 17.95 6.56 -7.67
CA LEU A 163 16.86 7.34 -7.12
C LEU A 163 15.69 7.45 -8.11
N ASP A 164 15.98 7.60 -9.40
CA ASP A 164 14.94 7.66 -10.44
C ASP A 164 14.21 6.33 -10.58
N LYS A 165 14.90 5.19 -10.57
CA LYS A 165 14.27 3.86 -10.53
C LYS A 165 13.35 3.72 -9.32
N LEU A 166 13.83 4.10 -8.12
CA LEU A 166 13.03 4.03 -6.90
C LEU A 166 11.76 4.91 -6.98
N VAL A 167 11.89 6.15 -7.45
CA VAL A 167 10.77 7.07 -7.62
C VAL A 167 9.77 6.51 -8.64
N GLU A 168 10.24 6.03 -9.79
CA GLU A 168 9.41 5.51 -10.86
C GLU A 168 8.60 4.29 -10.39
N HIS A 169 9.23 3.35 -9.71
CA HIS A 169 8.55 2.10 -9.32
C HIS A 169 7.71 2.21 -8.05
N LEU A 170 8.10 3.08 -7.11
CA LEU A 170 7.46 3.16 -5.79
C LEU A 170 6.49 4.33 -5.63
N THR A 171 6.40 5.23 -6.63
CA THR A 171 5.52 6.42 -6.54
C THR A 171 4.84 6.73 -7.87
N LEU A 172 3.81 7.57 -7.81
CA LEU A 172 3.22 8.25 -8.96
C LEU A 172 3.63 9.73 -8.86
N SER A 173 4.66 10.13 -9.62
CA SER A 173 5.27 11.46 -9.54
C SER A 173 5.47 12.08 -10.91
N GLY A 174 5.57 13.41 -10.95
CA GLY A 174 5.69 14.21 -12.14
C GLY A 174 4.74 15.41 -12.10
N ASP A 175 4.51 16.02 -13.25
CA ASP A 175 3.49 17.05 -13.41
C ASP A 175 2.21 16.49 -14.07
N GLU A 176 1.28 17.36 -14.41
CA GLU A 176 0.02 16.96 -15.04
C GLU A 176 0.19 16.25 -16.40
N SER A 177 1.32 16.46 -17.10
CA SER A 177 1.61 15.73 -18.34
C SER A 177 1.92 14.25 -18.10
N SER A 178 2.30 13.87 -16.89
CA SER A 178 2.58 12.49 -16.50
C SER A 178 1.32 11.66 -16.17
N VAL A 179 0.15 12.30 -16.07
CA VAL A 179 -1.09 11.66 -15.61
C VAL A 179 -1.50 10.49 -16.49
N ASP A 180 -1.41 10.60 -17.80
CA ASP A 180 -1.80 9.53 -18.71
C ASP A 180 -0.93 8.28 -18.54
N ARG A 181 0.38 8.45 -18.30
CA ARG A 181 1.28 7.34 -17.94
C ARG A 181 0.88 6.70 -16.60
N HIS A 182 0.43 7.49 -15.64
CA HIS A 182 -0.04 6.97 -14.35
C HIS A 182 -1.36 6.22 -14.47
N ILE A 183 -2.27 6.67 -15.35
CA ILE A 183 -3.51 5.94 -15.68
C ILE A 183 -3.18 4.57 -16.26
N GLU A 184 -2.27 4.49 -17.23
CA GLU A 184 -1.84 3.20 -17.81
C GLU A 184 -1.22 2.29 -16.74
N ARG A 185 -0.42 2.84 -15.82
CA ARG A 185 0.14 2.06 -14.72
C ARG A 185 -0.94 1.56 -13.76
N LEU A 186 -1.95 2.38 -13.43
CA LEU A 186 -3.09 1.98 -12.60
C LEU A 186 -3.95 0.91 -13.28
N ARG A 187 -4.17 1.03 -14.59
CA ARG A 187 -4.79 -0.04 -15.40
C ARG A 187 -3.99 -1.34 -15.35
N GLY A 188 -2.66 -1.25 -15.39
CA GLY A 188 -1.78 -2.40 -15.20
C GLY A 188 -2.00 -3.10 -13.84
N PHE A 189 -2.17 -2.35 -12.76
CA PHE A 189 -2.52 -2.91 -11.45
C PHE A 189 -3.89 -3.58 -11.45
N ALA A 190 -4.90 -2.96 -12.07
CA ALA A 190 -6.23 -3.54 -12.21
C ALA A 190 -6.20 -4.82 -13.06
N ALA A 191 -5.50 -4.80 -14.19
CA ALA A 191 -5.33 -5.98 -15.05
C ALA A 191 -4.60 -7.14 -14.37
N ALA A 192 -3.68 -6.83 -13.43
CA ALA A 192 -3.01 -7.83 -12.61
C ALA A 192 -3.91 -8.40 -11.49
N GLY A 193 -5.11 -7.82 -11.25
CA GLY A 193 -6.11 -8.34 -10.33
C GLY A 193 -6.28 -7.57 -9.02
N LEU A 194 -5.77 -6.33 -8.91
CA LEU A 194 -6.14 -5.46 -7.78
C LEU A 194 -7.61 -5.07 -7.87
N SER A 195 -8.31 -5.15 -6.72
CA SER A 195 -9.71 -4.75 -6.62
C SER A 195 -9.87 -3.22 -6.58
N ASP A 196 -8.94 -2.54 -5.94
CA ASP A 196 -8.89 -1.08 -5.84
C ASP A 196 -7.49 -0.56 -5.53
N VAL A 197 -7.31 0.75 -5.63
CA VAL A 197 -6.07 1.45 -5.28
C VAL A 197 -6.38 2.61 -4.34
N ALA A 198 -5.72 2.64 -3.20
CA ALA A 198 -5.72 3.78 -2.30
C ALA A 198 -4.55 4.71 -2.63
N LEU A 199 -4.82 5.96 -2.99
CA LEU A 199 -3.79 6.95 -3.28
C LEU A 199 -3.45 7.77 -2.04
N LYS A 200 -2.20 7.69 -1.57
CA LYS A 200 -1.69 8.57 -0.51
C LYS A 200 -1.24 9.88 -1.12
N LEU A 201 -2.04 10.91 -0.94
CA LEU A 201 -1.80 12.23 -1.51
C LEU A 201 -0.71 12.98 -0.74
N HIS A 202 0.21 13.59 -1.48
CA HIS A 202 1.27 14.45 -0.97
C HIS A 202 1.17 15.85 -1.60
N GLY A 203 1.66 16.87 -0.89
CA GLY A 203 1.61 18.26 -1.34
C GLY A 203 0.21 18.88 -1.28
N ASP A 204 -0.22 19.54 -2.35
CA ASP A 204 -1.56 20.15 -2.44
C ASP A 204 -2.63 19.07 -2.66
N GLN A 205 -3.29 18.70 -1.57
CA GLN A 205 -4.31 17.64 -1.60
C GLN A 205 -5.57 18.07 -2.36
N ALA A 206 -5.94 19.35 -2.34
CA ALA A 206 -7.10 19.85 -3.06
C ALA A 206 -6.90 19.77 -4.58
N HIS A 207 -5.71 20.15 -5.05
CA HIS A 207 -5.31 19.99 -6.45
C HIS A 207 -5.28 18.51 -6.84
N ALA A 208 -4.67 17.65 -6.02
CA ALA A 208 -4.58 16.22 -6.29
C ALA A 208 -5.97 15.55 -6.38
N VAL A 209 -6.89 15.84 -5.45
CA VAL A 209 -8.25 15.30 -5.48
C VAL A 209 -9.00 15.73 -6.74
N ARG A 210 -8.88 17.01 -7.13
CA ARG A 210 -9.49 17.51 -8.36
C ARG A 210 -8.94 16.79 -9.59
N LEU A 211 -7.62 16.75 -9.74
CA LEU A 211 -6.95 16.11 -10.87
C LEU A 211 -7.30 14.61 -11.00
N ILE A 212 -7.33 13.91 -9.87
CA ILE A 212 -7.73 12.51 -9.83
C ILE A 212 -9.21 12.34 -10.24
N GLY A 213 -10.10 13.17 -9.69
CA GLY A 213 -11.53 13.11 -10.01
C GLY A 213 -11.87 13.46 -11.46
N GLU A 214 -11.15 14.40 -12.05
CA GLU A 214 -11.41 14.87 -13.41
C GLU A 214 -10.73 14.02 -14.48
N ARG A 215 -9.54 13.47 -14.22
CA ARG A 215 -8.74 12.79 -15.25
C ARG A 215 -8.47 11.33 -14.98
N VAL A 216 -8.25 10.93 -13.73
CA VAL A 216 -7.83 9.56 -13.41
C VAL A 216 -9.03 8.64 -13.22
N ALA A 217 -9.94 8.99 -12.31
CA ALA A 217 -11.07 8.14 -11.98
C ALA A 217 -12.00 7.82 -13.17
N PRO A 218 -12.31 8.79 -14.07
CA PRO A 218 -13.14 8.48 -15.26
C PRO A 218 -12.44 7.59 -16.29
N ALA A 219 -11.12 7.47 -16.21
CA ALA A 219 -10.31 6.71 -17.16
C ALA A 219 -9.98 5.27 -16.68
N LEU A 220 -10.35 4.91 -15.46
CA LEU A 220 -10.16 3.58 -14.89
C LEU A 220 -11.43 2.75 -14.94
#